data_ee91985d06236030bdd0bf2006849efe
#
_entry.id   ee91985d06236030bdd0bf2006849efe
#
_cell.length_a   1.000
_cell.length_b   1.000
_cell.length_c   1.000
_cell.angle_alpha   90.00
_cell.angle_beta   90.00
_cell.angle_gamma   90.00
#
_symmetry.space_group_name_H-M   'P 1'
#
loop_
_entity.id
_entity.type
_entity.pdbx_description
1 polymer ?
#
loop_
_entity_poly.entity_id
_entity_poly.type
_entity_poly.pdbx_seq_one_letter_code
_entity_poly.pdbx_strand_id
1 'polypeptide(L)'
;MINFDNSATSFPKPASVARAVSEAVSHFGGNPGRGGHKISGEAAQKVFEVRSRAAEMFGAQVENVAFTLNCTYALNMAIKGIMQFGGHVIISDYEHNAVSRPVYALWKMRGVRFSVARVSDDDDETVGNFRALIEKDTRAIVCTVASNVTGRILPYKKLGELCKQHNICFIGDGAQACGVVGLTLADGFDFLCTAGHKALYGPTGTGLLISNGAFALSTIIEGGTGATSAELEQTGTMPERLESGTLGTVGIIGLGEGLKFVRRKTPEAIFGHEMRLCEQFAQMIAQDKRVKIYEPQVRRVPVVAFNIGDMHSEKAAQMLSQKGFALRGGLQCAALAHRTLGTLQQGVVRFSPSVFSEKAQVNALARAIYTMKE
;
A
#
# COMPACT_ATOMS: atom_id res chain seq x y z
N MET A 1 16.01 4.80 -19.64
CA MET A 1 14.96 5.60 -18.98
C MET A 1 15.22 5.57 -17.48
N ILE A 2 15.25 6.73 -16.83
CA ILE A 2 15.42 6.87 -15.37
C ILE A 2 14.04 6.80 -14.73
N ASN A 3 13.87 5.87 -13.75
CA ASN A 3 12.57 5.63 -13.12
C ASN A 3 12.41 6.46 -11.83
N PHE A 4 11.40 7.32 -11.82
CA PHE A 4 10.94 8.06 -10.65
C PHE A 4 9.43 7.84 -10.37
N ASP A 5 8.86 6.72 -10.83
CA ASP A 5 7.49 6.28 -10.52
C ASP A 5 7.46 5.03 -9.61
N ASN A 6 8.34 5.00 -8.60
CA ASN A 6 8.47 3.84 -7.72
C ASN A 6 7.29 3.65 -6.76
N SER A 7 6.50 4.69 -6.51
CA SER A 7 5.23 4.59 -5.77
C SER A 7 4.13 3.84 -6.54
N ALA A 8 4.26 3.68 -7.86
CA ALA A 8 3.39 2.79 -8.63
C ALA A 8 3.86 1.34 -8.52
N THR A 9 5.13 1.08 -8.78
CA THR A 9 5.84 -0.19 -8.53
C THR A 9 7.34 0.08 -8.51
N SER A 10 8.07 -0.47 -7.55
CA SER A 10 9.52 -0.27 -7.50
C SER A 10 10.23 -0.96 -8.68
N PHE A 11 11.15 -0.23 -9.32
CA PHE A 11 12.00 -0.75 -10.38
C PHE A 11 13.32 0.06 -10.45
N PRO A 12 14.49 -0.63 -10.53
CA PRO A 12 14.66 -2.08 -10.58
C PRO A 12 14.31 -2.79 -9.27
N LYS A 13 14.16 -4.12 -9.35
CA LYS A 13 14.09 -4.97 -8.16
C LYS A 13 15.50 -5.37 -7.73
N PRO A 14 15.74 -5.69 -6.44
CA PRO A 14 16.98 -6.31 -6.00
C PRO A 14 17.30 -7.57 -6.83
N ALA A 15 18.55 -7.79 -7.19
CA ALA A 15 18.94 -8.94 -8.01
C ALA A 15 18.58 -10.28 -7.35
N SER A 16 18.55 -10.34 -6.00
CA SER A 16 18.10 -11.52 -5.27
C SER A 16 16.64 -11.88 -5.55
N VAL A 17 15.76 -10.88 -5.76
CA VAL A 17 14.35 -11.10 -6.10
C VAL A 17 14.23 -11.77 -7.48
N ALA A 18 14.93 -11.25 -8.48
CA ALA A 18 14.92 -11.85 -9.82
C ALA A 18 15.42 -13.29 -9.82
N ARG A 19 16.53 -13.58 -9.10
CA ARG A 19 17.06 -14.94 -8.94
C ARG A 19 16.06 -15.86 -8.26
N ALA A 20 15.46 -15.42 -7.15
CA ALA A 20 14.50 -16.23 -6.40
C ALA A 20 13.25 -16.58 -7.22
N VAL A 21 12.76 -15.64 -8.05
CA VAL A 21 11.64 -15.90 -8.99
C VAL A 21 12.05 -16.96 -10.03
N SER A 22 13.24 -16.86 -10.61
CA SER A 22 13.76 -17.86 -11.57
C SER A 22 13.93 -19.24 -10.94
N GLU A 23 14.51 -19.30 -9.75
CA GLU A 23 14.66 -20.54 -8.97
C GLU A 23 13.30 -21.14 -8.60
N ALA A 24 12.33 -20.30 -8.24
CA ALA A 24 11.01 -20.75 -7.86
C ALA A 24 10.31 -21.47 -9.02
N VAL A 25 10.42 -20.95 -10.25
CA VAL A 25 9.85 -21.59 -11.44
C VAL A 25 10.51 -22.94 -11.72
N SER A 26 11.81 -23.05 -11.50
CA SER A 26 12.59 -24.25 -11.87
C SER A 26 12.56 -25.37 -10.81
N HIS A 27 12.41 -25.02 -9.52
CA HIS A 27 12.61 -25.97 -8.42
C HIS A 27 11.42 -26.12 -7.47
N PHE A 28 10.51 -25.15 -7.39
CA PHE A 28 9.38 -25.16 -6.43
C PHE A 28 8.02 -25.25 -7.13
N GLY A 29 7.88 -26.19 -8.08
CA GLY A 29 6.67 -26.37 -8.88
C GLY A 29 5.52 -27.13 -8.18
N GLY A 30 5.69 -27.56 -6.92
CA GLY A 30 4.65 -28.25 -6.16
C GLY A 30 3.57 -27.31 -5.66
N ASN A 31 2.32 -27.82 -5.53
CA ASN A 31 1.24 -27.08 -4.90
C ASN A 31 1.42 -27.11 -3.37
N PRO A 32 1.65 -25.97 -2.70
CA PRO A 32 2.00 -25.93 -1.28
C PRO A 32 0.88 -26.40 -0.34
N GLY A 33 -0.37 -26.37 -0.79
CA GLY A 33 -1.52 -26.72 0.06
C GLY A 33 -2.08 -28.12 -0.15
N ARG A 34 -1.56 -28.94 -1.12
CA ARG A 34 -2.31 -30.10 -1.62
C ARG A 34 -1.50 -31.35 -1.91
N GLY A 35 -0.32 -31.56 -1.36
CA GLY A 35 0.46 -32.73 -1.72
C GLY A 35 1.15 -33.39 -0.54
N GLY A 36 0.93 -34.70 -0.35
CA GLY A 36 1.68 -35.51 0.60
C GLY A 36 3.06 -35.96 0.08
N HIS A 37 3.62 -35.31 -0.96
CA HIS A 37 4.88 -35.69 -1.58
C HIS A 37 5.94 -34.58 -1.43
N LYS A 38 7.21 -34.95 -1.58
CA LYS A 38 8.39 -34.11 -1.32
C LYS A 38 8.32 -32.73 -2.02
N ILE A 39 7.98 -32.70 -3.31
CA ILE A 39 7.93 -31.45 -4.10
C ILE A 39 6.92 -30.46 -3.52
N SER A 40 5.75 -30.94 -3.11
CA SER A 40 4.74 -30.11 -2.45
C SER A 40 5.20 -29.63 -1.08
N GLY A 41 5.85 -30.48 -0.29
CA GLY A 41 6.41 -30.13 1.00
C GLY A 41 7.48 -29.04 0.91
N GLU A 42 8.37 -29.13 -0.07
CA GLU A 42 9.41 -28.10 -0.32
C GLU A 42 8.80 -26.74 -0.68
N ALA A 43 7.76 -26.71 -1.53
CA ALA A 43 7.02 -25.49 -1.87
C ALA A 43 6.30 -24.92 -0.64
N ALA A 44 5.62 -25.76 0.16
CA ALA A 44 4.96 -25.37 1.40
C ALA A 44 5.94 -24.75 2.42
N GLN A 45 7.11 -25.37 2.58
CA GLN A 45 8.16 -24.87 3.44
C GLN A 45 8.64 -23.48 3.01
N LYS A 46 8.80 -23.24 1.71
CA LYS A 46 9.19 -21.91 1.19
C LYS A 46 8.11 -20.85 1.44
N VAL A 47 6.85 -21.19 1.21
CA VAL A 47 5.72 -20.29 1.52
C VAL A 47 5.68 -19.96 3.01
N PHE A 48 5.83 -20.96 3.87
CA PHE A 48 5.87 -20.77 5.32
C PHE A 48 7.02 -19.87 5.78
N GLU A 49 8.25 -20.06 5.22
CA GLU A 49 9.40 -19.19 5.52
C GLU A 49 9.14 -17.73 5.16
N VAL A 50 8.46 -17.45 4.03
CA VAL A 50 8.12 -16.08 3.63
C VAL A 50 7.05 -15.51 4.56
N ARG A 51 6.03 -16.29 4.92
CA ARG A 51 5.00 -15.90 5.87
C ARG A 51 5.58 -15.55 7.22
N SER A 52 6.50 -16.37 7.74
CA SER A 52 7.19 -16.13 9.00
C SER A 52 7.99 -14.82 8.98
N ARG A 53 8.66 -14.50 7.85
CA ARG A 53 9.37 -13.22 7.69
C ARG A 53 8.44 -12.02 7.66
N ALA A 54 7.28 -12.16 7.03
CA ALA A 54 6.28 -11.10 7.03
C ALA A 54 5.70 -10.91 8.43
N ALA A 55 5.38 -12.00 9.15
CA ALA A 55 4.92 -11.98 10.52
C ALA A 55 5.94 -11.27 11.45
N GLU A 56 7.23 -11.64 11.36
CA GLU A 56 8.31 -11.00 12.12
C GLU A 56 8.41 -9.49 11.81
N MET A 57 8.35 -9.11 10.53
CA MET A 57 8.47 -7.71 10.09
C MET A 57 7.34 -6.83 10.63
N PHE A 58 6.12 -7.35 10.69
CA PHE A 58 4.93 -6.59 11.07
C PHE A 58 4.42 -6.88 12.49
N GLY A 59 5.14 -7.72 13.27
CA GLY A 59 4.76 -8.04 14.65
C GLY A 59 3.47 -8.85 14.75
N ALA A 60 3.24 -9.78 13.83
CA ALA A 60 2.07 -10.65 13.77
C ALA A 60 2.40 -12.10 14.18
N GLN A 61 1.37 -12.88 14.51
CA GLN A 61 1.48 -14.34 14.51
C GLN A 61 1.50 -14.84 13.05
N VAL A 62 2.20 -15.94 12.79
CA VAL A 62 2.44 -16.43 11.41
C VAL A 62 1.10 -16.78 10.73
N GLU A 63 0.20 -17.40 11.43
CA GLU A 63 -1.16 -17.77 10.96
C GLU A 63 -2.03 -16.55 10.64
N ASN A 64 -1.74 -15.39 11.18
CA ASN A 64 -2.49 -14.15 10.96
C ASN A 64 -1.97 -13.32 9.77
N VAL A 65 -1.09 -13.89 8.96
CA VAL A 65 -0.59 -13.29 7.72
C VAL A 65 -1.13 -14.04 6.52
N ALA A 66 -2.01 -13.42 5.75
CA ALA A 66 -2.54 -13.99 4.50
C ALA A 66 -1.87 -13.34 3.27
N PHE A 67 -1.49 -14.16 2.29
CA PHE A 67 -1.03 -13.68 0.99
C PHE A 67 -2.22 -13.29 0.11
N THR A 68 -2.07 -12.18 -0.59
CA THR A 68 -3.07 -11.68 -1.53
C THR A 68 -2.41 -11.32 -2.86
N LEU A 69 -3.21 -11.11 -3.91
CA LEU A 69 -2.69 -10.71 -5.21
C LEU A 69 -2.08 -9.30 -5.21
N ASN A 70 -2.54 -8.42 -4.33
CA ASN A 70 -2.09 -7.04 -4.16
C ASN A 70 -2.81 -6.40 -2.97
N CYS A 71 -2.44 -5.17 -2.62
CA CYS A 71 -3.10 -4.41 -1.54
C CYS A 71 -4.61 -4.20 -1.77
N THR A 72 -5.06 -4.01 -3.01
CA THR A 72 -6.49 -3.85 -3.32
C THR A 72 -7.31 -5.08 -2.91
N TYR A 73 -6.78 -6.29 -3.16
CA TYR A 73 -7.40 -7.53 -2.69
C TYR A 73 -7.44 -7.61 -1.16
N ALA A 74 -6.32 -7.33 -0.49
CA ALA A 74 -6.24 -7.30 0.96
C ALA A 74 -7.28 -6.33 1.58
N LEU A 75 -7.35 -5.10 1.07
CA LEU A 75 -8.32 -4.09 1.50
C LEU A 75 -9.78 -4.52 1.24
N ASN A 76 -10.08 -5.12 0.09
CA ASN A 76 -11.41 -5.66 -0.17
C ASN A 76 -11.79 -6.77 0.81
N MET A 77 -10.84 -7.68 1.14
CA MET A 77 -11.07 -8.73 2.14
C MET A 77 -11.37 -8.13 3.52
N ALA A 78 -10.54 -7.20 3.98
CA ALA A 78 -10.72 -6.57 5.29
C ALA A 78 -12.03 -5.75 5.34
N ILE A 79 -12.24 -4.83 4.39
CA ILE A 79 -13.40 -3.93 4.38
C ILE A 79 -14.70 -4.72 4.23
N LYS A 80 -14.80 -5.59 3.22
CA LYS A 80 -16.03 -6.35 2.95
C LYS A 80 -16.28 -7.42 4.02
N GLY A 81 -15.21 -8.03 4.55
CA GLY A 81 -15.32 -9.02 5.62
C GLY A 81 -15.86 -8.43 6.91
N ILE A 82 -15.44 -7.24 7.33
CA ILE A 82 -15.96 -6.53 8.51
C ILE A 82 -17.36 -5.99 8.26
N MET A 83 -17.63 -5.45 7.06
CA MET A 83 -18.90 -4.80 6.74
C MET A 83 -19.97 -5.74 6.19
N GLN A 84 -19.78 -7.06 6.27
CA GLN A 84 -20.74 -8.05 5.73
C GLN A 84 -22.14 -7.87 6.30
N PHE A 85 -22.27 -7.54 7.57
CA PHE A 85 -23.55 -7.39 8.27
C PHE A 85 -24.04 -5.94 8.35
N GLY A 86 -23.60 -5.08 7.45
CA GLY A 86 -24.01 -3.66 7.41
C GLY A 86 -23.30 -2.81 8.46
N GLY A 87 -23.90 -1.66 8.79
CA GLY A 87 -23.38 -0.68 9.74
C GLY A 87 -22.72 0.51 9.04
N HIS A 88 -21.83 1.20 9.77
CA HIS A 88 -21.16 2.41 9.33
C HIS A 88 -19.65 2.24 9.28
N VAL A 89 -19.00 2.82 8.26
CA VAL A 89 -17.54 2.85 8.09
C VAL A 89 -17.07 4.29 7.86
N ILE A 90 -15.96 4.67 8.49
CA ILE A 90 -15.33 5.98 8.28
C ILE A 90 -14.04 5.79 7.48
N ILE A 91 -13.87 6.62 6.45
CA ILE A 91 -12.65 6.67 5.63
C ILE A 91 -12.09 8.10 5.62
N SER A 92 -10.82 8.29 5.23
CA SER A 92 -10.26 9.63 5.04
C SER A 92 -10.57 10.19 3.65
N ASP A 93 -10.46 11.52 3.50
CA ASP A 93 -10.50 12.18 2.20
C ASP A 93 -9.17 12.06 1.40
N TYR A 94 -8.18 11.32 1.94
CA TYR A 94 -6.90 11.02 1.28
C TYR A 94 -6.82 9.58 0.73
N GLU A 95 -7.93 8.82 0.76
CA GLU A 95 -7.94 7.42 0.38
C GLU A 95 -7.66 7.16 -1.10
N HIS A 96 -6.89 6.10 -1.34
CA HIS A 96 -6.77 5.48 -2.65
C HIS A 96 -8.10 4.82 -3.07
N ASN A 97 -8.33 4.67 -4.38
CA ASN A 97 -9.53 4.00 -4.91
C ASN A 97 -9.69 2.54 -4.43
N ALA A 98 -8.62 1.92 -3.93
CA ALA A 98 -8.68 0.58 -3.33
C ALA A 98 -9.50 0.54 -2.02
N VAL A 99 -9.68 1.69 -1.36
CA VAL A 99 -10.54 1.88 -0.18
C VAL A 99 -11.88 2.50 -0.60
N SER A 100 -11.87 3.64 -1.28
CA SER A 100 -13.10 4.39 -1.57
C SER A 100 -14.08 3.63 -2.46
N ARG A 101 -13.61 2.85 -3.44
CA ARG A 101 -14.48 2.09 -4.34
C ARG A 101 -15.19 0.91 -3.68
N PRO A 102 -14.54 0.01 -2.90
CA PRO A 102 -15.27 -1.03 -2.19
C PRO A 102 -16.24 -0.48 -1.14
N VAL A 103 -15.90 0.62 -0.45
CA VAL A 103 -16.81 1.30 0.48
C VAL A 103 -18.03 1.84 -0.27
N TYR A 104 -17.83 2.53 -1.39
CA TYR A 104 -18.92 3.03 -2.23
C TYR A 104 -19.79 1.89 -2.79
N ALA A 105 -19.19 0.77 -3.19
CA ALA A 105 -19.92 -0.41 -3.66
C ALA A 105 -20.80 -1.01 -2.56
N LEU A 106 -20.29 -1.11 -1.33
CA LEU A 106 -21.06 -1.58 -0.17
C LEU A 106 -22.23 -0.65 0.15
N TRP A 107 -22.02 0.67 0.10
CA TRP A 107 -23.09 1.64 0.25
C TRP A 107 -24.19 1.44 -0.79
N LYS A 108 -23.81 1.36 -2.06
CA LYS A 108 -24.78 1.23 -3.17
C LYS A 108 -25.53 -0.10 -3.16
N MET A 109 -24.86 -1.20 -2.81
CA MET A 109 -25.39 -2.56 -3.01
C MET A 109 -25.91 -3.21 -1.73
N ARG A 110 -25.44 -2.80 -0.56
CA ARG A 110 -25.74 -3.44 0.73
C ARG A 110 -26.21 -2.49 1.82
N GLY A 111 -26.44 -1.21 1.50
CA GLY A 111 -26.93 -0.21 2.46
C GLY A 111 -25.93 0.11 3.58
N VAL A 112 -24.66 -0.25 3.44
CA VAL A 112 -23.60 0.18 4.36
C VAL A 112 -23.49 1.70 4.31
N ARG A 113 -23.55 2.38 5.46
CA ARG A 113 -23.33 3.82 5.54
C ARG A 113 -21.84 4.12 5.62
N PHE A 114 -21.41 5.25 5.08
CA PHE A 114 -20.04 5.70 5.22
C PHE A 114 -19.94 7.21 5.40
N SER A 115 -18.91 7.63 6.11
CA SER A 115 -18.52 9.02 6.27
C SER A 115 -17.09 9.23 5.83
N VAL A 116 -16.76 10.46 5.37
CA VAL A 116 -15.43 10.84 4.92
C VAL A 116 -14.88 11.88 5.89
N ALA A 117 -13.86 11.52 6.65
CA ALA A 117 -13.17 12.39 7.58
C ALA A 117 -12.17 13.28 6.81
N ARG A 118 -12.18 14.58 7.10
CA ARG A 118 -11.24 15.53 6.54
C ARG A 118 -9.87 15.38 7.21
N VAL A 119 -8.82 15.31 6.39
CA VAL A 119 -7.43 15.35 6.85
C VAL A 119 -6.95 16.80 6.89
N SER A 120 -6.35 17.19 8.01
CA SER A 120 -5.72 18.50 8.23
C SER A 120 -4.20 18.32 8.34
N ASP A 121 -3.45 19.41 8.26
CA ASP A 121 -2.02 19.41 8.61
C ASP A 121 -1.79 19.25 10.13
N ASP A 122 -2.80 19.49 10.95
CA ASP A 122 -2.80 19.17 12.38
C ASP A 122 -3.32 17.74 12.60
N ASP A 123 -2.51 16.91 13.27
CA ASP A 123 -2.83 15.53 13.59
C ASP A 123 -4.00 15.41 14.58
N ASP A 124 -4.11 16.29 15.56
CA ASP A 124 -5.18 16.27 16.57
C ASP A 124 -6.51 16.73 15.97
N GLU A 125 -6.50 17.72 15.09
CA GLU A 125 -7.67 18.13 14.30
C GLU A 125 -8.12 16.95 13.40
N THR A 126 -7.19 16.28 12.73
CA THR A 126 -7.51 15.09 11.92
C THR A 126 -8.20 14.02 12.76
N VAL A 127 -7.66 13.66 13.93
CA VAL A 127 -8.26 12.67 14.83
C VAL A 127 -9.63 13.15 15.34
N GLY A 128 -9.78 14.45 15.65
CA GLY A 128 -11.04 15.07 16.04
C GLY A 128 -12.11 14.91 14.96
N ASN A 129 -11.73 15.09 13.68
CA ASN A 129 -12.63 14.91 12.54
C ASN A 129 -13.13 13.46 12.41
N PHE A 130 -12.26 12.47 12.63
CA PHE A 130 -12.68 11.06 12.68
C PHE A 130 -13.60 10.79 13.87
N ARG A 131 -13.25 11.29 15.07
CA ARG A 131 -14.05 11.11 16.30
C ARG A 131 -15.47 11.67 16.16
N ALA A 132 -15.61 12.84 15.54
CA ALA A 132 -16.90 13.49 15.34
C ALA A 132 -17.86 12.71 14.42
N LEU A 133 -17.33 11.79 13.61
CA LEU A 133 -18.10 10.96 12.68
C LEU A 133 -18.46 9.59 13.26
N ILE A 134 -17.99 9.24 14.47
CA ILE A 134 -18.30 7.95 15.09
C ILE A 134 -19.78 7.90 15.48
N GLU A 135 -20.46 6.90 14.99
CA GLU A 135 -21.86 6.57 15.30
C GLU A 135 -21.96 5.28 16.09
N LYS A 136 -23.13 5.02 16.68
CA LYS A 136 -23.38 3.83 17.54
C LYS A 136 -23.07 2.50 16.83
N ASP A 137 -23.28 2.43 15.52
CA ASP A 137 -23.05 1.24 14.68
C ASP A 137 -21.84 1.39 13.76
N THR A 138 -20.91 2.30 14.07
CA THR A 138 -19.62 2.37 13.38
C THR A 138 -18.83 1.10 13.68
N ARG A 139 -18.49 0.35 12.61
CA ARG A 139 -17.80 -0.94 12.72
C ARG A 139 -16.32 -0.86 12.38
N ALA A 140 -15.95 0.07 11.47
CA ALA A 140 -14.56 0.20 11.04
C ALA A 140 -14.18 1.66 10.77
N ILE A 141 -12.92 1.96 11.01
CA ILE A 141 -12.20 3.08 10.42
C ILE A 141 -11.19 2.48 9.44
N VAL A 142 -11.20 2.96 8.19
CA VAL A 142 -10.22 2.58 7.17
C VAL A 142 -9.43 3.81 6.81
N CYS A 143 -8.11 3.74 6.94
CA CYS A 143 -7.27 4.90 6.73
C CYS A 143 -5.98 4.54 6.00
N THR A 144 -5.66 5.30 4.93
CA THR A 144 -4.32 5.21 4.36
C THR A 144 -3.29 5.67 5.38
N VAL A 145 -2.22 4.90 5.55
CA VAL A 145 -1.11 5.29 6.43
C VAL A 145 -0.33 6.46 5.84
N ALA A 146 -0.20 6.47 4.49
CA ALA A 146 0.43 7.56 3.79
C ALA A 146 -0.22 7.79 2.42
N SER A 147 -0.48 9.06 2.09
CA SER A 147 -1.04 9.46 0.80
C SER A 147 -0.13 9.06 -0.36
N ASN A 148 -0.69 8.42 -1.35
CA ASN A 148 0.02 8.11 -2.59
C ASN A 148 0.14 9.32 -3.55
N VAL A 149 -0.43 10.46 -3.19
CA VAL A 149 -0.36 11.72 -3.95
C VAL A 149 0.67 12.66 -3.35
N THR A 150 0.50 13.07 -2.08
CA THR A 150 1.35 14.06 -1.42
C THR A 150 2.42 13.44 -0.50
N GLY A 151 2.30 12.16 -0.21
CA GLY A 151 3.13 11.49 0.79
C GLY A 151 2.72 11.75 2.24
N ARG A 152 1.74 12.61 2.55
CA ARG A 152 1.26 12.90 3.91
C ARG A 152 1.08 11.61 4.70
N ILE A 153 1.79 11.46 5.82
CA ILE A 153 1.58 10.38 6.79
C ILE A 153 0.46 10.81 7.72
N LEU A 154 -0.63 10.03 7.77
CA LEU A 154 -1.77 10.29 8.64
C LEU A 154 -1.46 9.85 10.08
N PRO A 155 -2.16 10.37 11.09
CA PRO A 155 -1.93 10.08 12.51
C PRO A 155 -2.43 8.68 12.91
N TYR A 156 -1.99 7.64 12.20
CA TYR A 156 -2.47 6.26 12.32
C TYR A 156 -2.39 5.70 13.73
N LYS A 157 -1.36 6.05 14.52
CA LYS A 157 -1.25 5.61 15.92
C LYS A 157 -2.39 6.15 16.78
N LYS A 158 -2.65 7.47 16.68
CA LYS A 158 -3.75 8.12 17.40
C LYS A 158 -5.12 7.60 16.93
N LEU A 159 -5.26 7.28 15.63
CA LEU A 159 -6.47 6.64 15.09
C LEU A 159 -6.64 5.22 15.61
N GLY A 160 -5.58 4.44 15.74
CA GLY A 160 -5.61 3.12 16.38
C GLY A 160 -6.06 3.18 17.85
N GLU A 161 -5.55 4.16 18.61
CA GLU A 161 -5.98 4.41 19.98
C GLU A 161 -7.48 4.80 20.05
N LEU A 162 -7.93 5.68 19.13
CA LEU A 162 -9.34 6.06 19.01
C LEU A 162 -10.22 4.84 18.71
N CYS A 163 -9.83 3.99 17.77
CA CYS A 163 -10.57 2.76 17.43
C CYS A 163 -10.66 1.81 18.63
N LYS A 164 -9.56 1.62 19.36
CA LYS A 164 -9.53 0.80 20.56
C LYS A 164 -10.47 1.31 21.65
N GLN A 165 -10.51 2.63 21.87
CA GLN A 165 -11.41 3.27 22.87
C GLN A 165 -12.89 3.02 22.56
N HIS A 166 -13.27 2.91 21.29
CA HIS A 166 -14.64 2.75 20.82
C HIS A 166 -14.98 1.30 20.40
N ASN A 167 -14.06 0.35 20.52
CA ASN A 167 -14.20 -1.03 20.03
C ASN A 167 -14.57 -1.10 18.54
N ILE A 168 -13.90 -0.26 17.72
CA ILE A 168 -14.06 -0.15 16.28
C ILE A 168 -12.84 -0.79 15.60
N CYS A 169 -13.05 -1.57 14.54
CA CYS A 169 -11.97 -2.19 13.78
C CYS A 169 -11.13 -1.14 13.03
N PHE A 170 -9.81 -1.16 13.20
CA PHE A 170 -8.90 -0.28 12.47
C PHE A 170 -8.19 -1.02 11.33
N ILE A 171 -8.49 -0.59 10.09
CA ILE A 171 -7.91 -1.13 8.86
C ILE A 171 -6.95 -0.11 8.26
N GLY A 172 -5.66 -0.44 8.22
CA GLY A 172 -4.62 0.41 7.64
C GLY A 172 -4.30 0.04 6.18
N ASP A 173 -4.38 1.02 5.25
CA ASP A 173 -3.76 0.90 3.93
C ASP A 173 -2.28 1.30 4.02
N GLY A 174 -1.41 0.30 4.13
CA GLY A 174 0.04 0.45 4.22
C GLY A 174 0.76 0.47 2.88
N ALA A 175 0.05 0.54 1.74
CA ALA A 175 0.62 0.38 0.41
C ALA A 175 1.76 1.37 0.08
N GLN A 176 1.77 2.57 0.66
CA GLN A 176 2.83 3.57 0.46
C GLN A 176 3.80 3.67 1.64
N ALA A 177 3.48 3.04 2.77
CA ALA A 177 4.26 3.18 4.00
C ALA A 177 5.07 1.92 4.34
N CYS A 178 4.52 0.70 4.13
CA CYS A 178 5.24 -0.54 4.40
C CYS A 178 6.52 -0.62 3.58
N GLY A 179 7.65 -0.79 4.26
CA GLY A 179 8.98 -0.85 3.68
C GLY A 179 9.78 0.45 3.71
N VAL A 180 9.12 1.60 3.97
CA VAL A 180 9.77 2.91 4.18
C VAL A 180 9.45 3.52 5.54
N VAL A 181 8.34 3.11 6.17
CA VAL A 181 8.01 3.41 7.56
C VAL A 181 8.03 2.10 8.33
N GLY A 182 8.66 2.08 9.49
CA GLY A 182 8.71 0.90 10.37
C GLY A 182 7.36 0.66 11.04
N LEU A 183 6.41 0.07 10.30
CA LEU A 183 5.06 -0.22 10.77
C LEU A 183 4.98 -1.61 11.39
N THR A 184 4.23 -1.71 12.47
CA THR A 184 3.85 -2.99 13.10
C THR A 184 2.39 -2.97 13.55
N LEU A 185 1.81 -4.11 13.87
CA LEU A 185 0.46 -4.19 14.44
C LEU A 185 0.36 -3.48 15.81
N ALA A 186 1.47 -3.35 16.54
CA ALA A 186 1.54 -2.61 17.80
C ALA A 186 1.24 -1.10 17.64
N ASP A 187 1.27 -0.58 16.42
CA ASP A 187 0.87 0.79 16.10
C ASP A 187 -0.66 1.01 16.14
N GLY A 188 -1.43 -0.03 16.47
CA GLY A 188 -2.88 0.03 16.70
C GLY A 188 -3.73 -0.57 15.57
N PHE A 189 -3.14 -1.20 14.56
CA PHE A 189 -3.89 -1.83 13.47
C PHE A 189 -4.51 -3.17 13.90
N ASP A 190 -5.78 -3.38 13.56
CA ASP A 190 -6.40 -4.71 13.59
C ASP A 190 -6.11 -5.46 12.29
N PHE A 191 -6.11 -4.71 11.17
CA PHE A 191 -5.67 -5.21 9.87
C PHE A 191 -4.73 -4.19 9.21
N LEU A 192 -3.56 -4.65 8.77
CA LEU A 192 -2.64 -3.89 7.94
C LEU A 192 -2.57 -4.54 6.56
N CYS A 193 -2.98 -3.81 5.53
CA CYS A 193 -2.99 -4.26 4.14
C CYS A 193 -1.84 -3.61 3.36
N THR A 194 -1.08 -4.39 2.58
CA THR A 194 0.03 -3.83 1.82
C THR A 194 0.29 -4.53 0.48
N ALA A 195 1.05 -3.84 -0.39
CA ALA A 195 1.46 -4.34 -1.69
C ALA A 195 2.90 -4.84 -1.64
N GLY A 196 3.14 -6.06 -2.09
CA GLY A 196 4.48 -6.63 -2.14
C GLY A 196 5.40 -5.95 -3.16
N HIS A 197 4.83 -5.40 -4.24
CA HIS A 197 5.58 -4.89 -5.39
C HIS A 197 6.06 -3.43 -5.29
N LYS A 198 5.72 -2.71 -4.22
CA LYS A 198 6.17 -1.33 -3.96
C LYS A 198 7.44 -1.33 -3.08
N ALA A 199 7.45 -0.63 -1.96
CA ALA A 199 8.62 -0.52 -1.11
C ALA A 199 9.00 -1.80 -0.33
N LEU A 200 8.23 -2.88 -0.46
CA LEU A 200 8.67 -4.23 -0.08
C LEU A 200 9.51 -4.93 -1.15
N TYR A 201 9.72 -4.31 -2.31
CA TYR A 201 10.58 -4.76 -3.41
C TYR A 201 10.28 -6.15 -3.98
N GLY A 202 9.15 -6.76 -3.65
CA GLY A 202 8.69 -8.03 -4.22
C GLY A 202 8.17 -7.90 -5.66
N PRO A 203 7.84 -9.02 -6.33
CA PRO A 203 7.22 -9.02 -7.65
C PRO A 203 5.80 -8.42 -7.62
N THR A 204 5.29 -8.01 -8.79
CA THR A 204 3.86 -7.77 -9.01
C THR A 204 3.06 -9.04 -8.77
N GLY A 205 1.77 -8.93 -8.48
CA GLY A 205 0.92 -10.08 -8.14
C GLY A 205 1.11 -10.59 -6.71
N THR A 206 1.71 -9.76 -5.82
CA THR A 206 1.88 -10.07 -4.39
C THR A 206 1.39 -8.95 -3.50
N GLY A 207 0.74 -9.31 -2.41
CA GLY A 207 0.28 -8.44 -1.34
C GLY A 207 0.12 -9.22 -0.05
N LEU A 208 -0.13 -8.52 1.03
CA LEU A 208 -0.31 -9.10 2.37
C LEU A 208 -1.53 -8.47 3.03
N LEU A 209 -2.30 -9.30 3.73
CA LEU A 209 -3.24 -8.93 4.77
C LEU A 209 -2.67 -9.47 6.08
N ILE A 210 -2.43 -8.60 7.03
CA ILE A 210 -1.81 -8.89 8.31
C ILE A 210 -2.81 -8.52 9.41
N SER A 211 -3.10 -9.44 10.32
CA SER A 211 -4.11 -9.26 11.38
C SER A 211 -3.50 -9.43 12.77
N ASN A 212 -4.06 -8.72 13.75
CA ASN A 212 -3.78 -8.97 15.17
C ASN A 212 -4.66 -10.07 15.78
N GLY A 213 -5.62 -10.60 15.00
CA GLY A 213 -6.54 -11.66 15.46
C GLY A 213 -7.74 -11.18 16.27
N ALA A 214 -7.88 -9.87 16.56
CA ALA A 214 -8.97 -9.34 17.39
C ALA A 214 -10.35 -9.39 16.70
N PHE A 215 -10.39 -9.30 15.38
CA PHE A 215 -11.62 -9.31 14.60
C PHE A 215 -11.60 -10.46 13.58
N ALA A 216 -12.70 -11.20 13.50
CA ALA A 216 -12.89 -12.20 12.46
C ALA A 216 -13.40 -11.56 11.17
N LEU A 217 -12.86 -11.98 10.03
CA LEU A 217 -13.35 -11.57 8.71
C LEU A 217 -14.32 -12.61 8.16
N SER A 218 -15.42 -12.15 7.60
CA SER A 218 -16.20 -12.98 6.70
C SER A 218 -15.48 -13.10 5.36
N THR A 219 -15.57 -14.25 4.73
CA THR A 219 -14.95 -14.50 3.43
C THR A 219 -15.65 -13.71 2.32
N ILE A 220 -14.89 -13.35 1.31
CA ILE A 220 -15.41 -12.74 0.07
C ILE A 220 -15.09 -13.57 -1.17
N ILE A 221 -14.26 -14.58 -1.00
CA ILE A 221 -13.91 -15.57 -2.00
C ILE A 221 -13.83 -16.92 -1.28
N GLU A 222 -14.68 -17.84 -1.68
CA GLU A 222 -14.71 -19.20 -1.17
C GLU A 222 -14.13 -20.16 -2.22
N GLY A 223 -13.52 -21.26 -1.76
CA GLY A 223 -12.96 -22.25 -2.68
C GLY A 223 -12.02 -23.22 -1.97
N GLY A 224 -11.34 -24.02 -2.77
CA GLY A 224 -10.45 -25.02 -2.21
C GLY A 224 -9.22 -24.43 -1.54
N THR A 225 -9.02 -24.79 -0.27
CA THR A 225 -7.88 -24.35 0.56
C THR A 225 -6.89 -25.49 0.84
N GLY A 226 -7.29 -26.75 0.57
CA GLY A 226 -6.54 -27.94 0.97
C GLY A 226 -6.91 -28.45 2.37
N ALA A 227 -7.60 -27.66 3.18
CA ALA A 227 -8.13 -28.03 4.48
C ALA A 227 -9.64 -28.36 4.39
N THR A 228 -10.17 -29.16 5.32
CA THR A 228 -11.61 -29.47 5.49
C THR A 228 -12.34 -29.80 4.19
N SER A 229 -11.71 -30.56 3.26
CA SER A 229 -12.21 -30.78 1.89
C SER A 229 -13.54 -31.52 1.81
N ALA A 230 -13.99 -32.17 2.88
CA ALA A 230 -15.30 -32.84 2.96
C ALA A 230 -16.44 -31.87 3.34
N GLU A 231 -16.14 -30.69 3.82
CA GLU A 231 -17.10 -29.71 4.26
C GLU A 231 -17.43 -28.73 3.12
N LEU A 232 -18.71 -28.33 3.03
CA LEU A 232 -19.14 -27.29 2.07
C LEU A 232 -18.87 -25.87 2.58
N GLU A 233 -18.73 -25.71 3.90
CA GLU A 233 -18.40 -24.43 4.51
C GLU A 233 -16.90 -24.14 4.37
N GLN A 234 -16.58 -22.88 4.08
CA GLN A 234 -15.18 -22.41 4.04
C GLN A 234 -14.53 -22.59 5.42
N THR A 235 -13.31 -23.11 5.47
CA THR A 235 -12.58 -23.31 6.73
C THR A 235 -12.55 -22.07 7.61
N GLY A 236 -12.66 -22.25 8.91
CA GLY A 236 -12.50 -21.18 9.91
C GLY A 236 -11.04 -20.82 10.21
N THR A 237 -10.09 -21.67 9.81
CA THR A 237 -8.69 -21.58 10.18
C THR A 237 -7.94 -20.55 9.33
N MET A 238 -7.24 -19.64 9.97
CA MET A 238 -6.31 -18.72 9.30
C MET A 238 -4.94 -19.41 9.07
N PRO A 239 -4.25 -19.11 8.00
CA PRO A 239 -4.58 -18.16 6.92
C PRO A 239 -5.46 -18.75 5.81
N GLU A 240 -5.70 -20.07 5.80
CA GLU A 240 -6.41 -20.81 4.75
C GLU A 240 -7.81 -20.24 4.49
N ARG A 241 -8.47 -19.70 5.51
CA ARG A 241 -9.77 -19.03 5.40
C ARG A 241 -9.76 -17.93 4.33
N LEU A 242 -8.66 -17.21 4.17
CA LEU A 242 -8.51 -16.08 3.23
C LEU A 242 -7.71 -16.43 1.97
N GLU A 243 -7.14 -17.64 1.89
CA GLU A 243 -6.25 -18.08 0.82
C GLU A 243 -6.91 -19.15 -0.05
N SER A 244 -8.11 -18.85 -0.57
CA SER A 244 -8.80 -19.77 -1.49
C SER A 244 -8.06 -19.89 -2.84
N GLY A 245 -7.88 -21.13 -3.28
CA GLY A 245 -7.18 -21.45 -4.53
C GLY A 245 -5.69 -21.74 -4.33
N THR A 246 -5.00 -22.05 -5.42
CA THR A 246 -3.55 -22.30 -5.36
C THR A 246 -2.78 -20.99 -5.23
N LEU A 247 -1.94 -20.93 -4.20
CA LEU A 247 -1.11 -19.75 -3.96
C LEU A 247 -0.09 -19.52 -5.09
N GLY A 248 0.18 -18.25 -5.37
CA GLY A 248 1.20 -17.83 -6.32
C GLY A 248 2.62 -18.00 -5.79
N THR A 249 3.06 -19.25 -5.59
CA THR A 249 4.32 -19.64 -4.94
C THR A 249 5.53 -18.88 -5.48
N VAL A 250 5.62 -18.71 -6.80
CA VAL A 250 6.71 -18.00 -7.48
C VAL A 250 6.81 -16.53 -6.99
N GLY A 251 5.67 -15.84 -6.97
CA GLY A 251 5.60 -14.46 -6.50
C GLY A 251 5.90 -14.34 -5.00
N ILE A 252 5.38 -15.27 -4.20
CA ILE A 252 5.60 -15.30 -2.74
C ILE A 252 7.08 -15.49 -2.41
N ILE A 253 7.78 -16.44 -3.07
CA ILE A 253 9.21 -16.68 -2.88
C ILE A 253 10.00 -15.41 -3.26
N GLY A 254 9.67 -14.77 -4.37
CA GLY A 254 10.26 -13.48 -4.77
C GLY A 254 10.01 -12.37 -3.74
N LEU A 255 8.80 -12.28 -3.17
CA LEU A 255 8.48 -11.34 -2.09
C LEU A 255 9.35 -11.60 -0.85
N GLY A 256 9.61 -12.88 -0.52
CA GLY A 256 10.50 -13.25 0.59
C GLY A 256 11.89 -12.63 0.49
N GLU A 257 12.45 -12.52 -0.71
CA GLU A 257 13.72 -11.83 -0.95
C GLU A 257 13.59 -10.29 -0.89
N GLY A 258 12.46 -9.75 -1.30
CA GLY A 258 12.14 -8.34 -1.08
C GLY A 258 12.10 -7.98 0.41
N LEU A 259 11.41 -8.78 1.24
CA LEU A 259 11.36 -8.61 2.70
C LEU A 259 12.76 -8.69 3.33
N LYS A 260 13.59 -9.66 2.92
CA LYS A 260 14.99 -9.74 3.37
C LYS A 260 15.81 -8.51 2.98
N PHE A 261 15.59 -7.98 1.77
CA PHE A 261 16.25 -6.78 1.30
C PHE A 261 15.90 -5.58 2.16
N VAL A 262 14.59 -5.34 2.43
CA VAL A 262 14.12 -4.26 3.28
C VAL A 262 14.67 -4.40 4.70
N ARG A 263 14.63 -5.61 5.30
CA ARG A 263 15.18 -5.85 6.62
C ARG A 263 16.67 -5.51 6.70
N ARG A 264 17.48 -5.93 5.70
CA ARG A 264 18.91 -5.68 5.66
C ARG A 264 19.26 -4.21 5.47
N LYS A 265 18.47 -3.49 4.66
CA LYS A 265 18.68 -2.06 4.39
C LYS A 265 18.10 -1.16 5.50
N THR A 266 17.15 -1.64 6.22
CA THR A 266 16.22 -1.02 7.17
C THR A 266 15.26 0.01 6.54
N PRO A 267 14.00 0.06 6.97
CA PRO A 267 13.05 1.07 6.50
C PRO A 267 13.55 2.51 6.71
N GLU A 268 14.21 2.77 7.83
CA GLU A 268 14.74 4.09 8.20
C GLU A 268 15.86 4.55 7.23
N ALA A 269 16.76 3.64 6.84
CA ALA A 269 17.82 3.96 5.89
C ALA A 269 17.28 4.16 4.49
N ILE A 270 16.28 3.37 4.05
CA ILE A 270 15.56 3.55 2.78
C ILE A 270 14.85 4.90 2.79
N PHE A 271 14.05 5.18 3.81
CA PHE A 271 13.33 6.45 4.00
C PHE A 271 14.30 7.63 3.94
N GLY A 272 15.37 7.61 4.73
CA GLY A 272 16.33 8.72 4.78
C GLY A 272 17.06 8.98 3.47
N HIS A 273 17.36 7.91 2.69
CA HIS A 273 17.95 8.05 1.36
C HIS A 273 16.95 8.70 0.38
N GLU A 274 15.75 8.17 0.32
CA GLU A 274 14.73 8.62 -0.63
C GLU A 274 14.22 10.03 -0.28
N MET A 275 14.09 10.37 1.02
CA MET A 275 13.71 11.73 1.45
C MET A 275 14.73 12.77 1.06
N ARG A 276 16.05 12.51 1.22
CA ARG A 276 17.09 13.44 0.75
C ARG A 276 16.98 13.74 -0.75
N LEU A 277 16.61 12.73 -1.56
CA LEU A 277 16.37 12.93 -2.99
C LEU A 277 15.10 13.76 -3.26
N CYS A 278 14.04 13.55 -2.48
CA CYS A 278 12.80 14.33 -2.56
C CYS A 278 13.04 15.80 -2.18
N GLU A 279 13.76 16.05 -1.10
CA GLU A 279 14.11 17.40 -0.64
C GLU A 279 14.97 18.14 -1.66
N GLN A 280 16.02 17.48 -2.17
CA GLN A 280 16.85 18.02 -3.24
C GLN A 280 16.02 18.36 -4.48
N PHE A 281 15.15 17.46 -4.92
CA PHE A 281 14.29 17.68 -6.07
C PHE A 281 13.34 18.87 -5.85
N ALA A 282 12.63 18.89 -4.71
CA ALA A 282 11.70 19.97 -4.39
C ALA A 282 12.41 21.33 -4.34
N GLN A 283 13.56 21.42 -3.67
CA GLN A 283 14.36 22.66 -3.60
C GLN A 283 14.79 23.16 -4.98
N MET A 284 15.19 22.23 -5.87
CA MET A 284 15.58 22.61 -7.23
C MET A 284 14.38 23.14 -8.01
N ILE A 285 13.29 22.38 -8.12
CA ILE A 285 12.15 22.77 -8.96
C ILE A 285 11.38 23.99 -8.41
N ALA A 286 11.45 24.27 -7.10
CA ALA A 286 10.85 25.47 -6.50
C ALA A 286 11.48 26.80 -7.03
N GLN A 287 12.65 26.75 -7.64
CA GLN A 287 13.28 27.90 -8.30
C GLN A 287 12.55 28.32 -9.58
N ASP A 288 11.78 27.42 -10.21
CA ASP A 288 10.98 27.72 -11.39
C ASP A 288 9.61 28.25 -10.97
N LYS A 289 9.34 29.52 -11.25
CA LYS A 289 8.09 30.20 -10.86
C LYS A 289 6.82 29.55 -11.45
N ARG A 290 6.95 28.71 -12.47
CA ARG A 290 5.85 27.94 -13.07
C ARG A 290 5.48 26.72 -12.20
N VAL A 291 6.40 26.26 -11.35
CA VAL A 291 6.20 25.03 -10.58
C VAL A 291 5.43 25.32 -9.30
N LYS A 292 4.32 24.61 -9.13
CA LYS A 292 3.59 24.50 -7.86
C LYS A 292 3.82 23.14 -7.24
N ILE A 293 4.34 23.11 -6.00
CA ILE A 293 4.56 21.88 -5.23
C ILE A 293 3.41 21.72 -4.23
N TYR A 294 2.86 20.52 -4.13
CA TYR A 294 1.80 20.14 -3.18
C TYR A 294 2.44 19.34 -2.03
N GLU A 295 3.09 20.06 -1.14
CA GLU A 295 3.84 19.49 -0.03
C GLU A 295 3.08 19.66 1.28
N PRO A 296 2.83 18.57 2.05
CA PRO A 296 2.25 18.70 3.38
C PRO A 296 3.26 19.35 4.33
N GLN A 297 2.76 20.17 5.27
CA GLN A 297 3.59 20.87 6.27
C GLN A 297 4.02 19.96 7.44
N VAL A 298 3.83 18.66 7.29
CA VAL A 298 4.02 17.62 8.30
C VAL A 298 4.77 16.42 7.72
N ARG A 299 5.03 15.42 8.56
CA ARG A 299 5.74 14.21 8.17
C ARG A 299 5.12 13.52 6.95
N ARG A 300 5.97 13.15 6.00
CA ARG A 300 5.58 12.50 4.73
C ARG A 300 6.50 11.34 4.36
N VAL A 301 6.01 10.44 3.53
CA VAL A 301 6.84 9.44 2.82
C VAL A 301 7.53 10.09 1.61
N PRO A 302 8.57 9.46 1.03
CA PRO A 302 9.37 10.01 -0.07
C PRO A 302 8.60 10.17 -1.40
N VAL A 303 7.72 11.15 -1.45
CA VAL A 303 6.92 11.53 -2.61
C VAL A 303 6.90 13.04 -2.75
N VAL A 304 7.00 13.55 -3.99
CA VAL A 304 6.78 14.97 -4.31
C VAL A 304 5.73 15.06 -5.41
N ALA A 305 4.62 15.75 -5.11
CA ALA A 305 3.58 16.08 -6.08
C ALA A 305 3.76 17.50 -6.57
N PHE A 306 3.71 17.73 -7.87
CA PHE A 306 3.90 19.07 -8.44
C PHE A 306 3.14 19.24 -9.75
N ASN A 307 2.93 20.52 -10.15
CA ASN A 307 2.46 20.92 -11.47
C ASN A 307 3.39 21.98 -12.08
N ILE A 308 3.32 22.15 -13.40
CA ILE A 308 4.09 23.14 -14.15
C ILE A 308 3.07 24.03 -14.88
N GLY A 309 2.88 25.27 -14.39
CA GLY A 309 1.87 26.18 -14.89
C GLY A 309 0.49 25.53 -14.97
N ASP A 310 -0.23 25.82 -16.03
CA ASP A 310 -1.56 25.27 -16.31
C ASP A 310 -1.50 23.97 -17.12
N MET A 311 -0.29 23.45 -17.37
CA MET A 311 -0.11 22.22 -18.15
C MET A 311 -0.78 21.04 -17.45
N HIS A 312 -1.60 20.27 -18.19
CA HIS A 312 -2.19 19.03 -17.68
C HIS A 312 -1.09 18.05 -17.28
N SER A 313 -1.19 17.47 -16.09
CA SER A 313 -0.12 16.66 -15.49
C SER A 313 0.27 15.42 -16.32
N GLU A 314 -0.66 14.84 -17.08
CA GLU A 314 -0.37 13.72 -17.97
C GLU A 314 0.48 14.17 -19.17
N LYS A 315 0.21 15.38 -19.75
CA LYS A 315 1.04 15.98 -20.80
C LYS A 315 2.45 16.25 -20.28
N ALA A 316 2.57 16.83 -19.07
CA ALA A 316 3.87 17.08 -18.45
C ALA A 316 4.66 15.78 -18.24
N ALA A 317 4.03 14.73 -17.71
CA ALA A 317 4.66 13.41 -17.54
C ALA A 317 5.09 12.79 -18.89
N GLN A 318 4.27 12.93 -19.93
CA GLN A 318 4.61 12.45 -21.28
C GLN A 318 5.83 13.18 -21.85
N MET A 319 5.90 14.50 -21.72
CA MET A 319 7.07 15.29 -22.17
C MET A 319 8.34 14.91 -21.42
N LEU A 320 8.25 14.65 -20.11
CA LEU A 320 9.36 14.14 -19.31
C LEU A 320 9.77 12.74 -19.73
N SER A 321 8.82 11.89 -20.10
CA SER A 321 9.10 10.55 -20.66
C SER A 321 9.89 10.63 -21.96
N GLN A 322 9.57 11.56 -22.85
CA GLN A 322 10.34 11.80 -24.09
C GLN A 322 11.78 12.27 -23.82
N LYS A 323 12.01 12.91 -22.65
CA LYS A 323 13.35 13.30 -22.18
C LYS A 323 14.07 12.19 -21.38
N GLY A 324 13.48 10.98 -21.29
CA GLY A 324 14.11 9.82 -20.66
C GLY A 324 13.77 9.62 -19.17
N PHE A 325 12.74 10.30 -18.62
CA PHE A 325 12.33 10.22 -17.22
C PHE A 325 10.93 9.64 -17.09
N ALA A 326 10.76 8.57 -16.30
CA ALA A 326 9.47 8.00 -15.99
C ALA A 326 8.91 8.63 -14.69
N LEU A 327 7.84 9.40 -14.81
CA LEU A 327 7.02 9.96 -13.72
C LEU A 327 5.56 9.68 -14.01
N ARG A 328 4.70 9.76 -12.98
CA ARG A 328 3.27 9.54 -13.15
C ARG A 328 2.49 10.85 -13.10
N GLY A 329 1.80 11.19 -14.20
CA GLY A 329 0.77 12.23 -14.25
C GLY A 329 -0.61 11.69 -13.90
N GLY A 330 -1.59 12.60 -13.73
CA GLY A 330 -3.00 12.28 -13.54
C GLY A 330 -3.43 12.25 -12.07
N LEU A 331 -4.46 11.44 -11.78
CA LEU A 331 -5.13 11.39 -10.47
C LEU A 331 -4.58 10.30 -9.54
N GLN A 332 -3.56 9.55 -9.90
CA GLN A 332 -2.93 8.47 -9.13
C GLN A 332 -3.92 7.53 -8.43
N CYS A 333 -5.12 7.34 -8.96
CA CYS A 333 -6.21 6.56 -8.35
C CYS A 333 -6.64 7.07 -6.96
N ALA A 334 -6.61 8.38 -6.70
CA ALA A 334 -6.94 9.00 -5.41
C ALA A 334 -7.86 10.22 -5.60
N ALA A 335 -9.05 9.99 -6.18
CA ALA A 335 -9.99 11.05 -6.53
C ALA A 335 -10.40 11.93 -5.34
N LEU A 336 -10.52 11.35 -4.13
CA LEU A 336 -10.84 12.11 -2.92
C LEU A 336 -9.72 13.08 -2.57
N ALA A 337 -8.47 12.64 -2.55
CA ALA A 337 -7.32 13.49 -2.29
C ALA A 337 -7.22 14.65 -3.31
N HIS A 338 -7.47 14.39 -4.59
CA HIS A 338 -7.46 15.43 -5.62
C HIS A 338 -8.61 16.45 -5.47
N ARG A 339 -9.77 16.05 -4.91
CA ARG A 339 -10.84 16.99 -4.55
C ARG A 339 -10.39 17.92 -3.43
N THR A 340 -9.80 17.37 -2.37
CA THR A 340 -9.28 18.12 -1.23
C THR A 340 -8.16 19.07 -1.63
N LEU A 341 -7.25 18.64 -2.53
CA LEU A 341 -6.15 19.45 -3.05
C LEU A 341 -6.56 20.47 -4.13
N GLY A 342 -7.80 20.42 -4.63
CA GLY A 342 -8.26 21.27 -5.74
C GLY A 342 -7.61 20.97 -7.09
N THR A 343 -7.10 19.74 -7.28
CA THR A 343 -6.34 19.33 -8.47
C THR A 343 -7.09 18.30 -9.34
N LEU A 344 -8.40 18.15 -9.14
CA LEU A 344 -9.19 17.12 -9.83
C LEU A 344 -9.16 17.25 -11.37
N GLN A 345 -9.11 18.49 -11.88
CA GLN A 345 -9.11 18.75 -13.32
C GLN A 345 -7.72 18.62 -13.96
N GLN A 346 -6.69 19.11 -13.29
CA GLN A 346 -5.32 19.13 -13.81
C GLN A 346 -4.54 17.85 -13.48
N GLY A 347 -4.91 17.15 -12.39
CA GLY A 347 -4.08 16.12 -11.78
C GLY A 347 -2.79 16.71 -11.19
N VAL A 348 -1.84 15.85 -10.84
CA VAL A 348 -0.47 16.26 -10.49
C VAL A 348 0.54 15.33 -11.13
N VAL A 349 1.76 15.80 -11.33
CA VAL A 349 2.92 14.95 -11.61
C VAL A 349 3.50 14.49 -10.28
N ARG A 350 3.74 13.20 -10.16
CA ARG A 350 4.33 12.60 -8.96
C ARG A 350 5.74 12.11 -9.22
N PHE A 351 6.67 12.61 -8.43
CA PHE A 351 8.04 12.11 -8.31
C PHE A 351 8.13 11.17 -7.11
N SER A 352 8.66 9.98 -7.31
CA SER A 352 8.91 9.00 -6.26
C SER A 352 10.18 8.21 -6.57
N PRO A 353 11.29 8.50 -5.87
CA PRO A 353 12.55 7.79 -6.03
C PRO A 353 12.49 6.40 -5.39
N SER A 354 13.55 5.64 -5.51
CA SER A 354 13.78 4.39 -4.77
C SER A 354 15.17 4.39 -4.18
N VAL A 355 15.48 3.36 -3.39
CA VAL A 355 16.82 3.15 -2.83
C VAL A 355 17.93 3.04 -3.90
N PHE A 356 17.56 2.83 -5.17
CA PHE A 356 18.47 2.75 -6.31
C PHE A 356 18.61 4.07 -7.08
N SER A 357 17.85 5.09 -6.71
CA SER A 357 17.91 6.40 -7.36
C SER A 357 19.11 7.22 -6.86
N GLU A 358 19.69 8.04 -7.74
CA GLU A 358 20.92 8.79 -7.50
C GLU A 358 20.71 10.31 -7.62
N LYS A 359 21.51 11.09 -6.88
CA LYS A 359 21.48 12.56 -6.92
C LYS A 359 21.68 13.13 -8.34
N ALA A 360 22.59 12.54 -9.13
CA ALA A 360 22.84 12.98 -10.51
C ALA A 360 21.59 12.84 -11.38
N GLN A 361 20.81 11.80 -11.20
CA GLN A 361 19.55 11.57 -11.91
C GLN A 361 18.49 12.62 -11.54
N VAL A 362 18.41 13.00 -10.24
CA VAL A 362 17.53 14.06 -9.75
C VAL A 362 17.90 15.42 -10.36
N ASN A 363 19.20 15.75 -10.40
CA ASN A 363 19.69 16.98 -11.05
C ASN A 363 19.34 17.02 -12.54
N ALA A 364 19.47 15.89 -13.24
CA ALA A 364 19.13 15.81 -14.65
C ALA A 364 17.62 16.01 -14.89
N LEU A 365 16.76 15.44 -14.04
CA LEU A 365 15.31 15.65 -14.11
C LEU A 365 14.94 17.11 -13.85
N ALA A 366 15.50 17.76 -12.83
CA ALA A 366 15.22 19.17 -12.54
C ALA A 366 15.59 20.07 -13.73
N ARG A 367 16.76 19.86 -14.34
CA ARG A 367 17.16 20.58 -15.58
C ARG A 367 16.19 20.32 -16.74
N ALA A 368 15.70 19.09 -16.88
CA ALA A 368 14.73 18.76 -17.92
C ALA A 368 13.41 19.53 -17.73
N ILE A 369 12.96 19.74 -16.48
CA ILE A 369 11.77 20.55 -16.16
C ILE A 369 11.99 22.01 -16.55
N TYR A 370 13.12 22.62 -16.20
CA TYR A 370 13.44 24.01 -16.56
C TYR A 370 13.41 24.25 -18.08
N THR A 371 13.78 23.27 -18.89
CA THR A 371 13.82 23.36 -20.34
C THR A 371 12.50 23.00 -21.03
N MET A 372 11.46 22.64 -20.26
CA MET A 372 10.13 22.40 -20.83
C MET A 372 9.48 23.72 -21.26
N LYS A 373 8.95 23.74 -22.48
CA LYS A 373 8.10 24.83 -22.97
C LYS A 373 6.64 24.43 -22.76
N GLU A 374 5.81 25.39 -22.44
CA GLU A 374 4.37 25.22 -22.33
C GLU A 374 3.72 24.84 -23.66
#